data_73e36b9e6e152ff1663a18cee7938327
#
_entry.id   73e36b9e6e152ff1663a18cee7938327
#
_cell.length_a   1.000
_cell.length_b   1.000
_cell.length_c   1.000
_cell.angle_alpha   90.00
_cell.angle_beta   90.00
_cell.angle_gamma   90.00
#
_symmetry.space_group_name_H-M   'P 1'
#
loop_
_entity.id
_entity.type
_entity.pdbx_description
1 polymer ?
#
loop_
_entity_poly.entity_id
_entity_poly.type
_entity_poly.pdbx_seq_one_letter_code
_entity_poly.pdbx_strand_id
1 'polypeptide(L)'
;MAKYPPTPAGTRIDSALLQSMLPEYVVKATNTDRTSTTAMSPDPDLTAPVVANAVYCVEFYIYYGGGHDTDSTADGDFVTSWAVPAGTSGLKSVIGPGANAASSSLAHTVNSVRLGIHQLTTNVQYACVRNATNLLQLAYEQGIITIGATPGNVTLQWAQEASSATATRVAAGSFMRLTRLA
;
A
#
# COMPACT_ATOMS: atom_id res chain seq x y z
N MET A 1 14.84 20.34 -9.89
CA MET A 1 15.00 18.88 -9.90
C MET A 1 15.09 18.44 -11.36
N ALA A 2 16.13 17.71 -11.73
CA ALA A 2 16.25 17.17 -13.10
C ALA A 2 15.22 16.04 -13.29
N LYS A 3 14.59 15.99 -14.47
CA LYS A 3 13.67 14.90 -14.81
C LYS A 3 14.44 13.60 -14.99
N TYR A 4 13.85 12.50 -14.58
CA TYR A 4 14.34 11.16 -14.89
C TYR A 4 13.63 10.62 -16.15
N PRO A 5 14.34 9.90 -17.04
CA PRO A 5 15.79 9.73 -17.08
C PRO A 5 16.52 11.00 -17.54
N PRO A 6 17.76 11.24 -17.09
CA PRO A 6 18.55 12.34 -17.61
C PRO A 6 18.91 12.05 -19.08
N THR A 7 18.56 12.94 -19.96
CA THR A 7 18.79 12.82 -21.42
C THR A 7 19.68 13.96 -21.92
N PRO A 8 21.01 13.89 -21.75
CA PRO A 8 21.94 14.89 -22.31
C PRO A 8 21.81 14.98 -23.83
N ALA A 9 22.22 16.11 -24.39
CA ALA A 9 22.26 16.28 -25.85
C ALA A 9 23.14 15.16 -26.48
N GLY A 10 22.62 14.53 -27.54
CA GLY A 10 23.30 13.42 -28.22
C GLY A 10 23.00 12.04 -27.63
N THR A 11 22.17 11.93 -26.57
CA THR A 11 21.72 10.64 -26.05
C THR A 11 20.95 9.86 -27.11
N ARG A 12 21.39 8.63 -27.37
CA ARG A 12 20.67 7.71 -28.27
C ARG A 12 19.42 7.19 -27.53
N ILE A 13 18.29 7.26 -28.20
CA ILE A 13 17.04 6.65 -27.74
C ILE A 13 17.11 5.16 -28.09
N ASP A 14 17.16 4.31 -27.05
CA ASP A 14 17.14 2.86 -27.19
C ASP A 14 16.03 2.25 -26.30
N SER A 15 15.86 0.94 -26.37
CA SER A 15 14.83 0.23 -25.62
C SER A 15 15.03 0.34 -24.09
N ALA A 16 16.26 0.38 -23.61
CA ALA A 16 16.55 0.50 -22.17
C ALA A 16 16.14 1.87 -21.64
N LEU A 17 16.42 2.94 -22.41
CA LEU A 17 15.98 4.30 -22.07
C LEU A 17 14.46 4.38 -22.04
N LEU A 18 13.78 3.84 -23.06
CA LEU A 18 12.31 3.85 -23.13
C LEU A 18 11.70 3.04 -21.96
N GLN A 19 12.25 1.87 -21.65
CA GLN A 19 11.78 1.06 -20.53
C GLN A 19 11.96 1.77 -19.18
N SER A 20 13.06 2.52 -19.01
CA SER A 20 13.29 3.26 -17.76
C SER A 20 12.29 4.40 -17.52
N MET A 21 11.56 4.81 -18.55
CA MET A 21 10.50 5.85 -18.47
C MET A 21 9.14 5.27 -18.04
N LEU A 22 8.98 3.95 -18.10
CA LEU A 22 7.71 3.31 -17.75
C LEU A 22 7.59 3.12 -16.24
N PRO A 23 6.37 3.20 -15.70
CA PRO A 23 6.12 2.76 -14.33
C PRO A 23 6.44 1.28 -14.15
N GLU A 24 7.01 0.93 -13.02
CA GLU A 24 7.16 -0.45 -12.57
C GLU A 24 5.87 -0.90 -11.87
N TYR A 25 5.34 -2.06 -12.25
CA TYR A 25 4.19 -2.68 -11.62
C TYR A 25 4.62 -3.97 -10.92
N VAL A 26 4.29 -4.07 -9.65
CA VAL A 26 4.45 -5.30 -8.86
C VAL A 26 3.05 -5.78 -8.49
N VAL A 27 2.65 -6.92 -9.03
CA VAL A 27 1.31 -7.48 -8.85
C VAL A 27 1.40 -8.66 -7.90
N LYS A 28 0.53 -8.67 -6.91
CA LYS A 28 0.39 -9.78 -5.97
C LYS A 28 -0.23 -10.99 -6.66
N ALA A 29 0.51 -12.10 -6.71
CA ALA A 29 0.10 -13.30 -7.43
C ALA A 29 -0.85 -14.19 -6.61
N THR A 30 -0.72 -14.20 -5.29
CA THR A 30 -1.47 -15.08 -4.38
C THR A 30 -2.04 -14.31 -3.20
N ASN A 31 -3.11 -14.86 -2.61
CA ASN A 31 -3.65 -14.32 -1.36
C ASN A 31 -2.66 -14.54 -0.22
N THR A 32 -2.56 -13.57 0.67
CA THR A 32 -1.87 -13.72 1.96
C THR A 32 -2.87 -13.47 3.07
N ASP A 33 -2.99 -14.43 3.98
CA ASP A 33 -3.89 -14.38 5.13
C ASP A 33 -3.09 -14.25 6.42
N ARG A 34 -3.58 -13.44 7.36
CA ARG A 34 -3.04 -13.32 8.72
C ARG A 34 -4.16 -13.45 9.74
N THR A 35 -3.92 -14.27 10.75
CA THR A 35 -4.87 -14.55 11.85
C THR A 35 -4.18 -14.34 13.18
N SER A 36 -4.94 -13.91 14.16
CA SER A 36 -4.50 -13.83 15.56
C SER A 36 -3.19 -13.06 15.77
N THR A 37 -2.95 -12.02 14.95
CA THR A 37 -1.72 -11.22 15.01
C THR A 37 -1.95 -9.76 14.69
N THR A 38 -1.41 -8.90 15.55
CA THR A 38 -1.35 -7.45 15.34
C THR A 38 0.07 -6.99 14.97
N ALA A 39 1.00 -7.94 14.81
CA ALA A 39 2.38 -7.63 14.45
C ALA A 39 2.48 -7.21 12.98
N MET A 40 2.85 -5.95 12.76
CA MET A 40 3.13 -5.42 11.42
C MET A 40 4.23 -6.23 10.75
N SER A 41 3.98 -6.74 9.57
CA SER A 41 4.94 -7.52 8.79
C SER A 41 4.90 -7.12 7.31
N PRO A 42 6.01 -7.26 6.58
CA PRO A 42 6.05 -7.03 5.14
C PRO A 42 5.05 -7.92 4.39
N ASP A 43 4.39 -7.37 3.38
CA ASP A 43 3.70 -8.20 2.38
C ASP A 43 4.77 -8.92 1.54
N PRO A 44 4.62 -10.23 1.28
CA PRO A 44 5.62 -11.01 0.57
C PRO A 44 5.83 -10.57 -0.89
N ASP A 45 4.81 -9.97 -1.51
CA ASP A 45 4.82 -9.63 -2.94
C ASP A 45 4.93 -8.10 -3.16
N LEU A 46 4.25 -7.28 -2.34
CA LEU A 46 4.14 -5.83 -2.56
C LEU A 46 5.39 -5.08 -2.05
N THR A 47 6.49 -5.33 -2.71
CA THR A 47 7.82 -4.76 -2.44
C THR A 47 8.56 -4.48 -3.73
N ALA A 48 9.24 -3.35 -3.81
CA ALA A 48 10.04 -2.98 -4.98
C ALA A 48 11.31 -2.23 -4.59
N PRO A 49 12.42 -2.44 -5.33
CA PRO A 49 13.69 -1.77 -5.08
C PRO A 49 13.64 -0.30 -5.49
N VAL A 50 14.30 0.53 -4.71
CA VAL A 50 14.51 1.95 -5.01
C VAL A 50 15.97 2.32 -4.86
N VAL A 51 16.44 3.25 -5.70
CA VAL A 51 17.85 3.66 -5.70
C VAL A 51 18.06 4.91 -4.85
N ALA A 52 19.28 5.08 -4.34
CA ALA A 52 19.67 6.22 -3.53
C ALA A 52 19.49 7.55 -4.29
N ASN A 53 19.14 8.59 -3.55
CA ASN A 53 19.01 9.98 -4.02
C ASN A 53 17.99 10.18 -5.17
N ALA A 54 17.06 9.25 -5.33
CA ALA A 54 16.01 9.31 -6.34
C ALA A 54 14.67 9.74 -5.75
N VAL A 55 13.77 10.22 -6.63
CA VAL A 55 12.40 10.60 -6.26
C VAL A 55 11.44 9.66 -6.98
N TYR A 56 10.48 9.13 -6.24
CA TYR A 56 9.47 8.23 -6.77
C TYR A 56 8.06 8.70 -6.43
N CYS A 57 7.13 8.48 -7.35
CA CYS A 57 5.72 8.35 -7.04
C CYS A 57 5.45 6.86 -6.76
N VAL A 58 4.93 6.57 -5.59
CA VAL A 58 4.60 5.21 -5.14
C VAL A 58 3.11 5.13 -4.89
N GLU A 59 2.47 4.09 -5.40
CA GLU A 59 1.04 3.85 -5.26
C GLU A 59 0.80 2.39 -4.88
N PHE A 60 -0.08 2.16 -3.91
CA PHE A 60 -0.56 0.84 -3.52
C PHE A 60 -2.06 0.76 -3.75
N TYR A 61 -2.49 -0.22 -4.53
CA TYR A 61 -3.89 -0.62 -4.73
C TYR A 61 -4.10 -1.95 -4.00
N ILE A 62 -4.69 -1.89 -2.82
CA ILE A 62 -4.75 -3.01 -1.89
C ILE A 62 -6.17 -3.52 -1.84
N TYR A 63 -6.41 -4.71 -2.39
CA TYR A 63 -7.66 -5.44 -2.26
C TYR A 63 -7.57 -6.30 -1.00
N TYR A 64 -8.40 -5.99 -0.01
CA TYR A 64 -8.33 -6.67 1.27
C TYR A 64 -9.72 -7.05 1.77
N GLY A 65 -9.79 -8.06 2.61
CA GLY A 65 -10.99 -8.49 3.32
C GLY A 65 -10.62 -9.08 4.65
N GLY A 66 -11.55 -9.12 5.58
CA GLY A 66 -11.27 -9.63 6.92
C GLY A 66 -12.52 -9.80 7.75
N GLY A 67 -12.30 -10.17 9.02
CA GLY A 67 -13.37 -10.22 10.00
C GLY A 67 -13.87 -8.83 10.30
N HIS A 68 -15.17 -8.68 10.26
CA HIS A 68 -15.89 -7.54 10.80
C HIS A 68 -16.64 -8.03 12.03
N ASP A 69 -16.42 -7.40 13.17
CA ASP A 69 -17.27 -7.60 14.33
C ASP A 69 -18.37 -6.54 14.34
N THR A 70 -19.57 -6.91 14.75
CA THR A 70 -20.71 -6.01 14.84
C THR A 70 -20.61 -5.01 16.00
N ASP A 71 -19.62 -5.18 16.85
CA ASP A 71 -19.35 -4.31 18.00
C ASP A 71 -18.10 -3.47 17.73
N SER A 72 -18.29 -2.23 17.40
CA SER A 72 -17.39 -1.21 16.87
C SER A 72 -16.05 -0.94 17.61
N THR A 73 -15.60 -1.83 18.47
CA THR A 73 -14.44 -1.59 19.35
C THR A 73 -13.30 -2.62 19.28
N ALA A 74 -13.47 -3.73 18.54
CA ALA A 74 -12.50 -4.83 18.53
C ALA A 74 -12.41 -5.55 17.17
N ASP A 75 -12.64 -4.86 16.09
CA ASP A 75 -12.71 -5.47 14.77
C ASP A 75 -11.31 -5.83 14.28
N GLY A 76 -11.18 -6.97 13.64
CA GLY A 76 -9.97 -7.40 12.95
C GLY A 76 -9.67 -6.53 11.73
N ASP A 77 -9.85 -5.23 11.88
CA ASP A 77 -9.61 -4.22 10.88
C ASP A 77 -8.21 -4.34 10.28
N PHE A 78 -8.08 -3.80 9.13
CA PHE A 78 -6.85 -3.83 8.36
C PHE A 78 -5.98 -2.61 8.68
N VAL A 79 -4.73 -2.83 9.06
CA VAL A 79 -3.75 -1.78 9.35
C VAL A 79 -2.60 -1.87 8.39
N THR A 80 -2.20 -0.74 7.82
CA THR A 80 -1.07 -0.62 6.91
C THR A 80 -0.02 0.36 7.39
N SER A 81 1.21 0.15 6.97
CA SER A 81 2.29 1.15 6.97
C SER A 81 3.25 0.87 5.81
N TRP A 82 4.14 1.81 5.53
CA TRP A 82 5.21 1.58 4.55
C TRP A 82 6.53 1.35 5.27
N ALA A 83 7.25 0.30 4.89
CA ALA A 83 8.66 0.20 5.16
C ALA A 83 9.41 0.86 4.00
N VAL A 84 10.34 1.74 4.34
CA VAL A 84 11.15 2.51 3.38
C VAL A 84 12.60 2.54 3.82
N PRO A 85 13.57 2.73 2.90
CA PRO A 85 14.98 2.85 3.25
C PRO A 85 15.25 4.00 4.23
N ALA A 86 16.31 3.87 5.02
CA ALA A 86 16.74 4.90 5.94
C ALA A 86 17.00 6.24 5.23
N GLY A 87 16.59 7.34 5.84
CA GLY A 87 16.72 8.69 5.28
C GLY A 87 15.71 9.02 4.18
N THR A 88 14.73 8.16 3.91
CA THR A 88 13.62 8.48 3.01
C THR A 88 12.71 9.52 3.63
N SER A 89 12.32 10.52 2.86
CA SER A 89 11.36 11.57 3.25
C SER A 89 10.17 11.60 2.30
N GLY A 90 9.03 12.06 2.80
CA GLY A 90 7.78 12.18 2.05
C GLY A 90 6.57 11.96 2.93
N LEU A 91 5.41 12.08 2.32
CA LEU A 91 4.11 11.83 2.95
C LEU A 91 3.31 10.89 2.06
N LYS A 92 2.42 10.12 2.67
CA LYS A 92 1.42 9.32 1.95
C LYS A 92 0.02 9.88 2.15
N SER A 93 -0.75 9.95 1.09
CA SER A 93 -2.19 10.14 1.12
C SER A 93 -2.89 8.79 1.07
N VAL A 94 -4.03 8.69 1.73
CA VAL A 94 -4.77 7.43 1.88
C VAL A 94 -6.24 7.63 1.58
N ILE A 95 -6.84 6.63 0.93
CA ILE A 95 -8.28 6.55 0.67
C ILE A 95 -8.73 5.11 0.91
N GLY A 96 -9.80 4.94 1.66
CA GLY A 96 -10.41 3.62 1.91
C GLY A 96 -11.58 3.70 2.89
N PRO A 97 -12.17 2.57 3.27
CA PRO A 97 -13.19 2.52 4.30
C PRO A 97 -12.68 3.11 5.61
N GLY A 98 -13.48 3.99 6.22
CA GLY A 98 -13.16 4.55 7.53
C GLY A 98 -13.26 3.49 8.63
N ALA A 99 -12.55 3.69 9.74
CA ALA A 99 -12.50 2.75 10.85
C ALA A 99 -13.87 2.39 11.47
N ASN A 100 -14.87 3.23 11.27
CA ASN A 100 -16.25 3.00 11.74
C ASN A 100 -17.20 2.67 10.58
N ALA A 101 -16.67 2.27 9.42
CA ALA A 101 -17.51 1.92 8.30
C ALA A 101 -18.11 0.53 8.52
N ALA A 102 -19.42 0.45 8.69
CA ALA A 102 -20.15 -0.81 8.74
C ALA A 102 -21.02 -0.97 7.50
N SER A 103 -21.10 -2.16 6.96
CA SER A 103 -22.10 -2.52 5.97
C SER A 103 -22.56 -3.95 6.20
N SER A 104 -23.78 -4.10 6.66
CA SER A 104 -24.45 -5.40 6.73
C SER A 104 -25.00 -5.87 5.38
N SER A 105 -24.91 -5.03 4.35
CA SER A 105 -25.44 -5.26 3.02
C SER A 105 -24.36 -5.70 2.05
N LEU A 106 -24.71 -6.61 1.13
CA LEU A 106 -23.92 -6.92 -0.06
C LEU A 106 -23.88 -5.73 -1.06
N ALA A 107 -24.70 -4.70 -0.84
CA ALA A 107 -24.58 -3.45 -1.56
C ALA A 107 -23.22 -2.82 -1.23
N HIS A 108 -22.45 -2.49 -2.25
CA HIS A 108 -21.08 -1.97 -2.16
C HIS A 108 -20.99 -0.54 -1.57
N THR A 109 -21.93 -0.17 -0.69
CA THR A 109 -21.98 1.14 -0.06
C THR A 109 -21.24 1.12 1.26
N VAL A 110 -20.22 1.94 1.35
CA VAL A 110 -19.51 2.26 2.57
C VAL A 110 -20.08 3.57 3.09
N ASN A 111 -20.51 3.61 4.35
CA ASN A 111 -21.10 4.81 4.94
C ASN A 111 -20.07 5.80 5.50
N SER A 112 -18.79 5.45 5.52
CA SER A 112 -17.70 6.37 5.82
C SER A 112 -16.44 6.05 5.00
N VAL A 113 -15.73 7.10 4.59
CA VAL A 113 -14.49 7.01 3.84
C VAL A 113 -13.39 7.69 4.66
N ARG A 114 -12.25 7.02 4.78
CA ARG A 114 -11.04 7.61 5.33
C ARG A 114 -10.31 8.34 4.22
N LEU A 115 -10.01 9.61 4.48
CA LEU A 115 -9.10 10.44 3.70
C LEU A 115 -8.09 11.04 4.65
N GLY A 116 -6.81 11.01 4.30
CA GLY A 116 -5.80 11.62 5.17
C GLY A 116 -4.43 11.69 4.53
N ILE A 117 -3.57 12.50 5.16
CA ILE A 117 -2.15 12.61 4.82
C ILE A 117 -1.37 12.19 6.07
N HIS A 118 -0.43 11.28 5.91
CA HIS A 118 0.33 10.67 6.99
C HIS A 118 1.82 10.61 6.66
N GLN A 119 2.64 10.47 7.70
CA GLN A 119 4.02 10.02 7.51
C GLN A 119 4.03 8.62 6.90
N LEU A 120 5.08 8.27 6.16
CA LEU A 120 5.17 6.99 5.45
C LEU A 120 5.02 5.77 6.37
N THR A 121 5.64 5.85 7.55
CA THR A 121 5.66 4.78 8.56
C THR A 121 4.48 4.82 9.55
N THR A 122 3.58 5.79 9.41
CA THR A 122 2.39 5.86 10.28
C THR A 122 1.45 4.71 9.95
N ASN A 123 0.98 4.02 11.00
CA ASN A 123 -0.07 3.03 10.88
C ASN A 123 -1.38 3.69 10.49
N VAL A 124 -1.98 3.17 9.44
CA VAL A 124 -3.29 3.62 8.93
C VAL A 124 -4.26 2.47 8.99
N GLN A 125 -5.37 2.68 9.67
CA GLN A 125 -6.43 1.70 9.87
C GLN A 125 -7.53 1.87 8.83
N TYR A 126 -8.01 0.74 8.32
CA TYR A 126 -9.17 0.65 7.42
C TYR A 126 -10.15 -0.38 7.97
N ALA A 127 -11.44 -0.06 7.96
CA ALA A 127 -12.44 -1.01 8.41
C ALA A 127 -12.56 -2.21 7.47
N CYS A 128 -12.81 -3.38 8.06
CA CYS A 128 -13.32 -4.54 7.34
C CYS A 128 -14.85 -4.49 7.39
N VAL A 129 -15.49 -3.89 6.40
CA VAL A 129 -16.95 -3.66 6.39
C VAL A 129 -17.79 -4.93 6.16
N ARG A 130 -17.14 -6.07 5.97
CA ARG A 130 -17.79 -7.35 5.69
C ARG A 130 -17.04 -8.45 6.41
N ASN A 131 -17.79 -9.31 7.09
CA ASN A 131 -17.23 -10.42 7.86
C ASN A 131 -16.85 -11.61 6.98
N ALA A 132 -15.94 -11.39 6.04
CA ALA A 132 -15.37 -12.48 5.22
C ALA A 132 -14.10 -12.04 4.47
N THR A 133 -13.13 -12.94 4.39
CA THR A 133 -11.86 -12.71 3.69
C THR A 133 -11.97 -12.56 2.17
N ASN A 134 -13.06 -13.06 1.58
CA ASN A 134 -13.32 -13.00 0.14
C ASN A 134 -14.24 -11.86 -0.28
N LEU A 135 -14.78 -11.09 0.65
CA LEU A 135 -15.56 -9.88 0.37
C LEU A 135 -14.63 -8.68 0.37
N LEU A 136 -13.96 -8.49 -0.75
CA LEU A 136 -12.85 -7.54 -0.87
C LEU A 136 -13.31 -6.09 -0.89
N GLN A 137 -12.45 -5.24 -0.37
CA GLN A 137 -12.54 -3.79 -0.32
C GLN A 137 -11.25 -3.21 -0.85
N LEU A 138 -11.25 -1.92 -1.15
CA LEU A 138 -10.08 -1.20 -1.61
C LEU A 138 -9.53 -0.28 -0.52
N ALA A 139 -8.24 -0.42 -0.22
CA ALA A 139 -7.43 0.64 0.35
C ALA A 139 -6.45 1.14 -0.73
N TYR A 140 -6.42 2.44 -0.94
CA TYR A 140 -5.50 3.09 -1.86
C TYR A 140 -4.59 4.04 -1.10
N GLU A 141 -3.29 3.88 -1.29
CA GLU A 141 -2.29 4.74 -0.70
C GLU A 141 -1.32 5.26 -1.77
N GLN A 142 -1.01 6.54 -1.74
CA GLN A 142 -0.11 7.18 -2.70
C GLN A 142 0.80 8.19 -2.01
N GLY A 143 2.05 8.26 -2.47
CA GLY A 143 2.97 9.28 -1.98
C GLY A 143 4.09 9.60 -2.97
N ILE A 144 4.60 10.82 -2.88
CA ILE A 144 5.87 11.17 -3.50
C ILE A 144 6.93 11.09 -2.41
N ILE A 145 7.95 10.27 -2.66
CA ILE A 145 9.03 10.02 -1.71
C ILE A 145 10.38 10.37 -2.31
N THR A 146 11.25 10.91 -1.49
CA THR A 146 12.65 11.16 -1.82
C THR A 146 13.51 10.18 -1.03
N ILE A 147 14.24 9.33 -1.74
CA ILE A 147 15.14 8.35 -1.14
C ILE A 147 16.42 9.06 -0.68
N GLY A 148 16.86 8.73 0.52
CA GLY A 148 18.15 9.23 1.04
C GLY A 148 19.36 8.58 0.37
N ALA A 149 20.52 8.67 1.02
CA ALA A 149 21.76 8.08 0.51
C ALA A 149 21.77 6.54 0.52
N THR A 150 20.83 5.90 1.23
CA THR A 150 20.76 4.45 1.34
C THR A 150 19.68 3.90 0.40
N PRO A 151 20.05 3.07 -0.59
CA PRO A 151 19.08 2.37 -1.42
C PRO A 151 18.44 1.23 -0.62
N GLY A 152 17.32 0.69 -1.12
CA GLY A 152 16.65 -0.45 -0.47
C GLY A 152 15.31 -0.74 -1.14
N ASN A 153 14.34 -1.21 -0.37
CA ASN A 153 13.01 -1.50 -0.87
C ASN A 153 11.97 -0.58 -0.24
N VAL A 154 10.95 -0.24 -1.03
CA VAL A 154 9.67 0.24 -0.52
C VAL A 154 8.74 -0.97 -0.44
N THR A 155 8.15 -1.20 0.72
CA THR A 155 7.35 -2.40 0.99
C THR A 155 6.09 -2.01 1.74
N LEU A 156 4.95 -2.58 1.33
CA LEU A 156 3.74 -2.53 2.14
C LEU A 156 3.93 -3.42 3.37
N GLN A 157 3.71 -2.85 4.55
CA GLN A 157 3.54 -3.61 5.79
C GLN A 157 2.08 -3.58 6.22
N TRP A 158 1.60 -4.68 6.79
CA TRP A 158 0.23 -4.73 7.26
C TRP A 158 0.02 -5.76 8.37
N ALA A 159 -1.08 -5.63 9.09
CA ALA A 159 -1.51 -6.53 10.16
C ALA A 159 -3.04 -6.45 10.35
N GLN A 160 -3.57 -7.28 11.25
CA GLN A 160 -4.86 -7.02 11.88
C GLN A 160 -4.69 -5.87 12.89
N GLU A 161 -5.68 -5.01 13.05
CA GLU A 161 -5.64 -4.04 14.15
C GLU A 161 -5.86 -4.70 15.50
N ALA A 162 -6.92 -5.49 15.60
CA ALA A 162 -7.18 -6.32 16.75
C ALA A 162 -6.96 -7.79 16.39
N SER A 163 -6.43 -8.56 17.34
CA SER A 163 -6.20 -9.99 17.14
C SER A 163 -7.53 -10.73 16.97
N SER A 164 -7.76 -11.27 15.77
CA SER A 164 -8.98 -12.00 15.41
C SER A 164 -8.66 -13.37 14.84
N ALA A 165 -9.45 -14.37 15.19
CA ALA A 165 -9.38 -15.71 14.61
C ALA A 165 -9.88 -15.71 13.15
N THR A 166 -10.72 -14.77 12.77
CA THR A 166 -11.09 -14.55 11.38
C THR A 166 -9.92 -13.88 10.67
N ALA A 167 -9.44 -14.49 9.59
CA ALA A 167 -8.30 -13.99 8.88
C ALA A 167 -8.57 -12.61 8.24
N THR A 168 -7.59 -11.74 8.28
CA THR A 168 -7.50 -10.59 7.38
C THR A 168 -6.62 -11.00 6.20
N ARG A 169 -7.09 -10.70 4.99
CA ARG A 169 -6.47 -11.06 3.72
C ARG A 169 -6.04 -9.83 2.94
N VAL A 170 -4.83 -9.86 2.39
CA VAL A 170 -4.48 -9.07 1.21
C VAL A 170 -4.56 -10.00 0.00
N ALA A 171 -5.45 -9.67 -0.92
CA ALA A 171 -5.82 -10.55 -2.01
C ALA A 171 -4.87 -10.48 -3.21
N ALA A 172 -4.82 -11.58 -3.97
CA ALA A 172 -4.24 -11.59 -5.30
C ALA A 172 -4.88 -10.52 -6.19
N GLY A 173 -4.09 -9.93 -7.07
CA GLY A 173 -4.51 -8.80 -7.88
C GLY A 173 -4.29 -7.43 -7.22
N SER A 174 -4.00 -7.37 -5.91
CA SER A 174 -3.42 -6.16 -5.31
C SER A 174 -2.12 -5.83 -6.02
N PHE A 175 -1.79 -4.55 -6.16
CA PHE A 175 -0.56 -4.17 -6.83
C PHE A 175 0.03 -2.88 -6.28
N MET A 176 1.32 -2.73 -6.46
CA MET A 176 1.99 -1.45 -6.31
C MET A 176 2.49 -0.95 -7.67
N ARG A 177 2.55 0.37 -7.80
CA ARG A 177 3.13 1.04 -8.95
C ARG A 177 4.20 2.02 -8.49
N LEU A 178 5.37 1.93 -9.08
CA LEU A 178 6.45 2.88 -8.86
C LEU A 178 6.73 3.63 -10.16
N THR A 179 6.82 4.95 -10.06
CA THR A 179 7.27 5.80 -11.17
C THR A 179 8.44 6.63 -10.68
N ARG A 180 9.61 6.43 -11.25
CA ARG A 180 10.77 7.28 -10.93
C ARG A 180 10.61 8.64 -11.60
N LEU A 181 10.71 9.70 -10.79
CA LEU A 181 10.52 11.10 -11.22
C LEU A 181 11.84 11.84 -11.38
N ALA A 182 12.85 11.48 -10.59
CA ALA A 182 14.19 12.05 -10.65
C ALA A 182 15.24 11.09 -10.03
#